data_1360519874989948f0db9169b9dfa1ba
#
_entry.id   1360519874989948f0db9169b9dfa1ba
#
_cell.length_a   1.000
_cell.length_b   1.000
_cell.length_c   1.000
_cell.angle_alpha   90.00
_cell.angle_beta   90.00
_cell.angle_gamma   90.00
#
_symmetry.space_group_name_H-M   'P 1'
#
loop_
_entity.id
_entity.type
_entity.pdbx_description
1 polymer ?
#
loop_
_entity_poly.entity_id
_entity_poly.type
_entity_poly.pdbx_seq_one_letter_code
_entity_poly.pdbx_strand_id
1 'polypeptide(L)'
;MVEQFPVQAAQLYTETRGAGPLLLFVVGGNGDPAVFSGVADLLAARCTVVTYARRGFVRSPVDGPVDDANRIATDVEDAAALIARHGGGPARVFGSSSGAIVALDLVTRHPELVSTVVVHEPPILALLDDPDAWAARLAGVFATYKTAGLWPAMAKFSQVVGLAEPSAPSPGPDAAAIAAMRARAEGNMTFWMEHEFRQYPAYHPDFDALAAVSGKVVPAGGRVSRESGSMPFQPVVALAGRLGRDVAEFPGGHVGYGQHPAEFAARLGPLLGADQ
;
A
#
# COMPACT_ATOMS: atom_id res chain seq x y z
N MET A 1 -13.24 -16.21 -0.02
CA MET A 1 -14.50 -15.63 -0.54
C MET A 1 -14.15 -14.38 -1.33
N VAL A 2 -14.77 -14.16 -2.48
CA VAL A 2 -14.60 -12.93 -3.28
C VAL A 2 -15.95 -12.23 -3.32
N GLU A 3 -16.00 -10.94 -3.05
CA GLU A 3 -17.24 -10.14 -3.09
C GLU A 3 -16.99 -8.71 -3.57
N GLN A 4 -18.07 -8.04 -4.02
CA GLN A 4 -18.10 -6.59 -4.22
C GLN A 4 -18.75 -5.98 -2.99
N PHE A 5 -17.96 -5.25 -2.21
CA PHE A 5 -18.43 -4.61 -0.98
C PHE A 5 -18.86 -3.16 -1.25
N PRO A 6 -20.15 -2.82 -1.05
CA PRO A 6 -20.63 -1.47 -1.31
C PRO A 6 -20.13 -0.49 -0.25
N VAL A 7 -19.58 0.62 -0.72
CA VAL A 7 -19.22 1.80 0.06
C VAL A 7 -19.82 3.04 -0.59
N GLN A 8 -19.67 4.21 0.01
CA GLN A 8 -20.19 5.44 -0.59
C GLN A 8 -19.56 5.69 -1.97
N ALA A 9 -20.39 5.72 -3.02
CA ALA A 9 -20.03 5.99 -4.41
C ALA A 9 -18.98 5.02 -5.01
N ALA A 10 -18.86 3.78 -4.49
CA ALA A 10 -18.01 2.75 -5.07
C ALA A 10 -18.43 1.33 -4.65
N GLN A 11 -17.90 0.35 -5.40
CA GLN A 11 -17.97 -1.07 -5.05
C GLN A 11 -16.55 -1.59 -4.90
N LEU A 12 -16.16 -1.98 -3.69
CA LEU A 12 -14.79 -2.49 -3.45
C LEU A 12 -14.72 -3.99 -3.75
N TYR A 13 -13.84 -4.36 -4.66
CA TYR A 13 -13.48 -5.76 -4.84
C TYR A 13 -12.67 -6.24 -3.63
N THR A 14 -13.16 -7.27 -2.95
CA THR A 14 -12.55 -7.81 -1.74
C THR A 14 -12.33 -9.32 -1.86
N GLU A 15 -11.28 -9.79 -1.24
CA GLU A 15 -10.99 -11.21 -1.08
C GLU A 15 -10.76 -11.51 0.40
N THR A 16 -11.55 -12.45 0.94
CA THR A 16 -11.45 -12.89 2.35
C THR A 16 -10.98 -14.34 2.39
N ARG A 17 -9.98 -14.61 3.21
CA ARG A 17 -9.38 -15.93 3.42
C ARG A 17 -9.25 -16.23 4.91
N GLY A 18 -9.34 -17.52 5.27
CA GLY A 18 -9.10 -18.00 6.63
C GLY A 18 -10.20 -17.64 7.63
N ALA A 19 -9.87 -17.83 8.90
CA ALA A 19 -10.71 -17.48 10.06
C ALA A 19 -9.81 -17.13 11.24
N GLY A 20 -10.29 -16.23 12.12
CA GLY A 20 -9.56 -15.76 13.30
C GLY A 20 -9.55 -14.24 13.37
N PRO A 21 -8.60 -13.64 14.11
CA PRO A 21 -8.47 -12.19 14.20
C PRO A 21 -8.28 -11.54 12.84
N LEU A 22 -8.91 -10.38 12.64
CA LEU A 22 -8.88 -9.67 11.36
C LEU A 22 -7.47 -9.11 11.04
N LEU A 23 -7.02 -9.38 9.82
CA LEU A 23 -5.84 -8.77 9.20
C LEU A 23 -6.25 -8.14 7.87
N LEU A 24 -6.20 -6.82 7.80
CA LEU A 24 -6.50 -6.04 6.61
C LEU A 24 -5.21 -5.67 5.87
N PHE A 25 -5.13 -5.97 4.58
CA PHE A 25 -4.06 -5.54 3.69
C PHE A 25 -4.50 -4.34 2.84
N VAL A 26 -3.76 -3.24 2.92
CA VAL A 26 -4.00 -2.03 2.12
C VAL A 26 -2.93 -1.93 1.04
N VAL A 27 -3.35 -2.16 -0.21
CA VAL A 27 -2.45 -2.19 -1.37
C VAL A 27 -2.00 -0.79 -1.77
N GLY A 28 -0.78 -0.70 -2.32
CA GLY A 28 -0.21 0.54 -2.85
C GLY A 28 -0.76 0.95 -4.23
N GLY A 29 0.05 1.71 -4.96
CA GLY A 29 -0.34 2.35 -6.23
C GLY A 29 -0.63 1.41 -7.40
N ASN A 30 -0.32 0.10 -7.32
CA ASN A 30 -0.73 -0.85 -8.34
C ASN A 30 -2.22 -1.25 -8.24
N GLY A 31 -2.87 -0.97 -7.09
CA GLY A 31 -4.29 -1.16 -6.84
C GLY A 31 -4.81 -2.59 -6.87
N ASP A 32 -4.01 -3.59 -7.24
CA ASP A 32 -4.45 -4.98 -7.34
C ASP A 32 -4.06 -5.79 -6.09
N PRO A 33 -5.02 -6.26 -5.28
CA PRO A 33 -4.74 -7.03 -4.07
C PRO A 33 -4.06 -8.38 -4.34
N ALA A 34 -4.06 -8.86 -5.58
CA ALA A 34 -3.41 -10.11 -5.98
C ALA A 34 -1.89 -10.12 -5.67
N VAL A 35 -1.25 -8.97 -5.52
CA VAL A 35 0.16 -8.87 -5.13
C VAL A 35 0.43 -9.46 -3.74
N PHE A 36 -0.59 -9.53 -2.89
CA PHE A 36 -0.51 -10.09 -1.54
C PHE A 36 -0.94 -11.56 -1.44
N SER A 37 -1.41 -12.18 -2.53
CA SER A 37 -2.04 -13.52 -2.48
C SER A 37 -1.17 -14.55 -1.78
N GLY A 38 0.13 -14.62 -2.10
CA GLY A 38 1.04 -15.60 -1.48
C GLY A 38 1.20 -15.42 0.03
N VAL A 39 1.31 -14.16 0.50
CA VAL A 39 1.39 -13.85 1.94
C VAL A 39 0.04 -14.08 2.61
N ALA A 40 -1.06 -13.66 1.97
CA ALA A 40 -2.41 -13.81 2.49
C ALA A 40 -2.81 -15.27 2.68
N ASP A 41 -2.48 -16.15 1.73
CA ASP A 41 -2.76 -17.58 1.81
C ASP A 41 -2.02 -18.24 2.99
N LEU A 42 -0.78 -17.83 3.25
CA LEU A 42 0.01 -18.36 4.37
C LEU A 42 -0.52 -17.88 5.73
N LEU A 43 -0.96 -16.62 5.85
CA LEU A 43 -1.49 -16.06 7.09
C LEU A 43 -2.95 -16.46 7.35
N ALA A 44 -3.68 -16.91 6.34
CA ALA A 44 -5.06 -17.39 6.45
C ALA A 44 -5.23 -18.60 7.37
N ALA A 45 -4.15 -19.32 7.67
CA ALA A 45 -4.17 -20.41 8.65
C ALA A 45 -4.48 -19.94 10.09
N ARG A 46 -4.27 -18.63 10.39
CA ARG A 46 -4.36 -18.06 11.74
C ARG A 46 -5.18 -16.78 11.83
N CYS A 47 -5.54 -16.19 10.69
CA CYS A 47 -6.23 -14.91 10.61
C CYS A 47 -7.39 -14.97 9.63
N THR A 48 -8.40 -14.12 9.84
CA THR A 48 -9.28 -13.69 8.77
C THR A 48 -8.51 -12.61 7.99
N VAL A 49 -7.97 -12.98 6.83
CA VAL A 49 -7.20 -12.07 5.98
C VAL A 49 -8.12 -11.45 4.94
N VAL A 50 -8.18 -10.13 4.93
CA VAL A 50 -8.92 -9.34 3.94
C VAL A 50 -7.94 -8.56 3.09
N THR A 51 -8.00 -8.78 1.77
CA THR A 51 -7.30 -7.96 0.77
C THR A 51 -8.34 -7.32 -0.14
N TYR A 52 -8.10 -6.09 -0.62
CA TYR A 52 -9.05 -5.39 -1.46
C TYR A 52 -8.36 -4.49 -2.50
N ALA A 53 -9.03 -4.29 -3.63
CA ALA A 53 -8.67 -3.22 -4.55
C ALA A 53 -9.23 -1.91 -4.01
N ARG A 54 -8.37 -0.88 -3.86
CA ARG A 54 -8.83 0.44 -3.41
C ARG A 54 -9.76 1.06 -4.48
N ARG A 55 -10.63 1.97 -4.05
CA ARG A 55 -11.59 2.65 -4.93
C ARG A 55 -10.90 3.32 -6.13
N GLY A 56 -11.55 3.30 -7.28
CA GLY A 56 -11.08 3.86 -8.54
C GLY A 56 -10.15 2.97 -9.33
N PHE A 57 -9.52 1.96 -8.71
CA PHE A 57 -8.77 0.96 -9.46
C PHE A 57 -9.72 0.02 -10.23
N VAL A 58 -9.22 -0.64 -11.26
CA VAL A 58 -10.03 -1.36 -12.26
C VAL A 58 -11.07 -2.32 -11.67
N ARG A 59 -10.77 -2.97 -10.54
CA ARG A 59 -11.71 -3.89 -9.87
C ARG A 59 -12.70 -3.20 -8.94
N SER A 60 -12.47 -1.94 -8.59
CA SER A 60 -13.28 -1.15 -7.65
C SER A 60 -13.65 0.19 -8.27
N PRO A 61 -14.45 0.21 -9.34
CA PRO A 61 -14.80 1.45 -10.03
C PRO A 61 -15.58 2.39 -9.09
N VAL A 62 -15.43 3.70 -9.33
CA VAL A 62 -16.18 4.74 -8.62
C VAL A 62 -17.36 5.21 -9.47
N ASP A 63 -18.44 5.60 -8.79
CA ASP A 63 -19.61 6.21 -9.39
C ASP A 63 -19.43 7.73 -9.43
N GLY A 64 -19.10 8.28 -10.60
CA GLY A 64 -18.91 9.72 -10.80
C GLY A 64 -17.45 10.18 -10.77
N PRO A 65 -17.19 11.49 -10.61
CA PRO A 65 -15.85 12.05 -10.64
C PRO A 65 -15.03 11.66 -9.40
N VAL A 66 -13.72 11.48 -9.58
CA VAL A 66 -12.80 11.21 -8.48
C VAL A 66 -12.47 12.52 -7.76
N ASP A 67 -12.62 12.52 -6.44
CA ASP A 67 -12.22 13.65 -5.59
C ASP A 67 -10.77 13.46 -5.14
N ASP A 68 -9.85 14.00 -5.92
CA ASP A 68 -8.40 13.90 -5.66
C ASP A 68 -7.98 14.61 -4.37
N ALA A 69 -8.68 15.66 -3.96
CA ALA A 69 -8.34 16.45 -2.78
C ALA A 69 -8.61 15.68 -1.47
N ASN A 70 -9.66 14.84 -1.45
CA ASN A 70 -10.06 14.05 -0.28
C ASN A 70 -9.74 12.55 -0.44
N ARG A 71 -8.92 12.19 -1.41
CA ARG A 71 -8.65 10.81 -1.79
C ARG A 71 -8.17 9.95 -0.62
N ILE A 72 -7.16 10.41 0.13
CA ILE A 72 -6.61 9.66 1.26
C ILE A 72 -7.67 9.47 2.35
N ALA A 73 -8.39 10.54 2.71
CA ALA A 73 -9.45 10.47 3.71
C ALA A 73 -10.55 9.47 3.30
N THR A 74 -10.92 9.46 2.03
CA THR A 74 -11.93 8.52 1.51
C THR A 74 -11.44 7.07 1.53
N ASP A 75 -10.18 6.81 1.19
CA ASP A 75 -9.58 5.47 1.30
C ASP A 75 -9.48 5.00 2.77
N VAL A 76 -9.30 5.92 3.72
CA VAL A 76 -9.34 5.63 5.17
C VAL A 76 -10.73 5.17 5.60
N GLU A 77 -11.79 5.88 5.17
CA GLU A 77 -13.17 5.50 5.49
C GLU A 77 -13.55 4.15 4.86
N ASP A 78 -13.04 3.85 3.66
CA ASP A 78 -13.21 2.52 3.06
C ASP A 78 -12.57 1.41 3.89
N ALA A 79 -11.33 1.63 4.35
CA ALA A 79 -10.64 0.69 5.22
C ALA A 79 -11.37 0.50 6.56
N ALA A 80 -11.88 1.58 7.15
CA ALA A 80 -12.69 1.54 8.36
C ALA A 80 -14.01 0.76 8.15
N ALA A 81 -14.69 0.97 7.02
CA ALA A 81 -15.89 0.22 6.66
C ALA A 81 -15.63 -1.27 6.47
N LEU A 82 -14.49 -1.66 5.87
CA LEU A 82 -14.08 -3.05 5.77
C LEU A 82 -13.80 -3.68 7.13
N ILE A 83 -13.16 -2.96 8.06
CA ILE A 83 -12.97 -3.43 9.43
C ILE A 83 -14.33 -3.62 10.14
N ALA A 84 -15.24 -2.66 10.00
CA ALA A 84 -16.60 -2.75 10.57
C ALA A 84 -17.35 -3.97 10.02
N ARG A 85 -17.26 -4.24 8.71
CA ARG A 85 -17.87 -5.41 8.04
C ARG A 85 -17.41 -6.74 8.63
N HIS A 86 -16.17 -6.81 9.08
CA HIS A 86 -15.53 -8.03 9.60
C HIS A 86 -15.46 -8.08 11.14
N GLY A 87 -16.34 -7.41 11.84
CA GLY A 87 -16.49 -7.51 13.29
C GLY A 87 -16.16 -6.25 14.09
N GLY A 88 -15.82 -5.14 13.43
CA GLY A 88 -15.69 -3.82 14.07
C GLY A 88 -14.39 -3.55 14.80
N GLY A 89 -13.37 -4.37 14.63
CA GLY A 89 -12.02 -4.16 15.17
C GLY A 89 -11.82 -4.64 16.61
N PRO A 90 -10.66 -4.37 17.25
CA PRO A 90 -9.49 -3.77 16.63
C PRO A 90 -8.78 -4.74 15.66
N ALA A 91 -8.57 -4.29 14.45
CA ALA A 91 -7.92 -5.06 13.40
C ALA A 91 -6.39 -4.92 13.43
N ARG A 92 -5.71 -5.92 12.87
CA ARG A 92 -4.32 -5.81 12.44
C ARG A 92 -4.31 -5.26 11.02
N VAL A 93 -3.39 -4.35 10.71
CA VAL A 93 -3.33 -3.72 9.39
C VAL A 93 -1.92 -3.81 8.83
N PHE A 94 -1.80 -4.17 7.57
CA PHE A 94 -0.57 -4.04 6.79
C PHE A 94 -0.82 -3.12 5.60
N GLY A 95 -0.09 -2.02 5.52
CA GLY A 95 -0.13 -1.12 4.37
C GLY A 95 1.22 -1.03 3.68
N SER A 96 1.24 -1.01 2.34
CA SER A 96 2.47 -0.86 1.55
C SER A 96 2.38 0.34 0.61
N SER A 97 3.48 1.11 0.50
CA SER A 97 3.57 2.25 -0.41
C SER A 97 2.47 3.29 -0.13
N SER A 98 1.70 3.74 -1.13
CA SER A 98 0.53 4.61 -0.89
C SER A 98 -0.51 3.98 0.05
N GLY A 99 -0.65 2.65 0.06
CA GLY A 99 -1.47 1.95 1.05
C GLY A 99 -0.93 2.04 2.48
N ALA A 100 0.37 2.24 2.66
CA ALA A 100 0.96 2.50 3.96
C ALA A 100 0.60 3.90 4.50
N ILE A 101 0.40 4.88 3.61
CA ILE A 101 -0.12 6.21 3.98
C ILE A 101 -1.56 6.09 4.47
N VAL A 102 -2.40 5.35 3.75
CA VAL A 102 -3.79 5.08 4.18
C VAL A 102 -3.83 4.39 5.54
N ALA A 103 -2.99 3.36 5.73
CA ALA A 103 -2.93 2.62 7.00
C ALA A 103 -2.43 3.49 8.17
N LEU A 104 -1.49 4.40 7.91
CA LEU A 104 -0.99 5.35 8.89
C LEU A 104 -2.05 6.39 9.26
N ASP A 105 -2.77 6.93 8.28
CA ASP A 105 -3.86 7.89 8.51
C ASP A 105 -5.06 7.20 9.20
N LEU A 106 -5.34 5.93 8.89
CA LEU A 106 -6.37 5.12 9.55
C LEU A 106 -6.10 4.97 11.05
N VAL A 107 -4.90 4.57 11.46
CA VAL A 107 -4.60 4.42 12.90
C VAL A 107 -4.59 5.74 13.64
N THR A 108 -4.34 6.84 12.94
CA THR A 108 -4.35 8.20 13.50
C THR A 108 -5.78 8.71 13.71
N ARG A 109 -6.67 8.50 12.74
CA ARG A 109 -8.08 8.98 12.80
C ARG A 109 -9.00 8.03 13.56
N HIS A 110 -8.76 6.73 13.47
CA HIS A 110 -9.59 5.67 14.05
C HIS A 110 -8.73 4.72 14.92
N PRO A 111 -8.06 5.24 15.97
CA PRO A 111 -7.15 4.42 16.79
C PRO A 111 -7.85 3.23 17.44
N GLU A 112 -9.14 3.31 17.70
CA GLU A 112 -9.95 2.22 18.27
C GLU A 112 -10.13 1.05 17.32
N LEU A 113 -10.08 1.29 16.01
CA LEU A 113 -10.23 0.25 14.99
C LEU A 113 -8.96 -0.55 14.71
N VAL A 114 -7.80 -0.09 15.20
CA VAL A 114 -6.50 -0.70 14.87
C VAL A 114 -5.78 -1.15 16.14
N SER A 115 -5.40 -2.43 16.21
CA SER A 115 -4.53 -2.96 17.27
C SER A 115 -3.06 -2.75 16.96
N THR A 116 -2.65 -3.04 15.75
CA THR A 116 -1.28 -2.91 15.24
C THR A 116 -1.30 -2.58 13.76
N VAL A 117 -0.46 -1.67 13.32
CA VAL A 117 -0.29 -1.35 11.91
C VAL A 117 1.18 -1.45 11.50
N VAL A 118 1.46 -2.23 10.47
CA VAL A 118 2.77 -2.28 9.80
C VAL A 118 2.72 -1.34 8.59
N VAL A 119 3.58 -0.32 8.62
CA VAL A 119 3.66 0.75 7.63
C VAL A 119 4.89 0.52 6.76
N HIS A 120 4.71 -0.16 5.61
CA HIS A 120 5.81 -0.61 4.75
C HIS A 120 6.09 0.40 3.63
N GLU A 121 7.24 1.07 3.74
CA GLU A 121 7.77 2.01 2.74
C GLU A 121 6.78 3.08 2.25
N PRO A 122 6.20 3.89 3.16
CA PRO A 122 5.29 4.97 2.79
C PRO A 122 6.05 6.11 2.05
N PRO A 123 5.66 6.52 0.84
CA PRO A 123 6.36 7.56 0.08
C PRO A 123 6.00 8.98 0.57
N ILE A 124 6.26 9.31 1.83
CA ILE A 124 5.91 10.59 2.47
C ILE A 124 7.05 11.58 2.28
N LEU A 125 6.89 12.57 1.40
CA LEU A 125 7.94 13.56 1.11
C LEU A 125 8.29 14.42 2.32
N ALA A 126 7.33 14.76 3.17
CA ALA A 126 7.54 15.55 4.39
C ALA A 126 8.52 14.90 5.40
N LEU A 127 8.88 13.63 5.20
CA LEU A 127 9.85 12.88 6.01
C LEU A 127 11.24 12.80 5.36
N LEU A 128 11.43 13.35 4.17
CA LEU A 128 12.72 13.37 3.47
C LEU A 128 13.53 14.62 3.83
N ASP A 129 14.85 14.56 3.69
CA ASP A 129 15.74 15.68 3.96
C ASP A 129 15.51 16.88 3.04
N ASP A 130 15.11 16.63 1.79
CA ASP A 130 14.81 17.68 0.80
C ASP A 130 13.49 17.35 0.08
N PRO A 131 12.33 17.63 0.73
CA PRO A 131 11.02 17.33 0.18
C PRO A 131 10.73 18.09 -1.12
N ASP A 132 11.21 19.33 -1.26
CA ASP A 132 10.97 20.15 -2.44
C ASP A 132 11.73 19.61 -3.67
N ALA A 133 12.98 19.19 -3.51
CA ALA A 133 13.73 18.57 -4.58
C ALA A 133 13.07 17.23 -5.01
N TRP A 134 12.55 16.45 -4.07
CA TRP A 134 11.82 15.23 -4.40
C TRP A 134 10.49 15.53 -5.10
N ALA A 135 9.74 16.52 -4.65
CA ALA A 135 8.53 16.97 -5.33
C ALA A 135 8.82 17.40 -6.78
N ALA A 136 9.91 18.14 -7.01
CA ALA A 136 10.33 18.54 -8.36
C ALA A 136 10.71 17.35 -9.24
N ARG A 137 11.42 16.34 -8.71
CA ARG A 137 11.75 15.10 -9.44
C ARG A 137 10.49 14.33 -9.83
N LEU A 138 9.52 14.17 -8.92
CA LEU A 138 8.24 13.51 -9.20
C LEU A 138 7.40 14.34 -10.20
N ALA A 139 7.40 15.67 -10.11
CA ALA A 139 6.76 16.51 -11.12
C ALA A 139 7.34 16.29 -12.52
N GLY A 140 8.66 16.08 -12.62
CA GLY A 140 9.32 15.72 -13.88
C GLY A 140 8.90 14.35 -14.42
N VAL A 141 8.56 13.38 -13.57
CA VAL A 141 7.96 12.09 -13.98
C VAL A 141 6.55 12.32 -14.53
N PHE A 142 5.72 13.09 -13.81
CA PHE A 142 4.37 13.42 -14.25
C PHE A 142 4.35 14.19 -15.57
N ALA A 143 5.27 15.12 -15.78
CA ALA A 143 5.43 15.80 -17.07
C ALA A 143 5.75 14.80 -18.21
N THR A 144 6.58 13.79 -17.95
CA THR A 144 6.84 12.71 -18.91
C THR A 144 5.57 11.92 -19.21
N TYR A 145 4.74 11.63 -18.19
CA TYR A 145 3.44 10.99 -18.42
C TYR A 145 2.55 11.80 -19.38
N LYS A 146 2.46 13.10 -19.17
CA LYS A 146 1.62 14.00 -20.01
C LYS A 146 2.12 14.13 -21.45
N THR A 147 3.43 13.97 -21.70
CA THR A 147 4.04 14.19 -23.02
C THR A 147 4.38 12.90 -23.76
N ALA A 148 4.70 11.83 -23.08
CA ALA A 148 5.18 10.56 -23.66
C ALA A 148 4.37 9.32 -23.23
N GLY A 149 3.39 9.49 -22.33
CA GLY A 149 2.52 8.41 -21.88
C GLY A 149 3.05 7.60 -20.68
N LEU A 150 2.29 6.56 -20.33
CA LEU A 150 2.46 5.80 -19.09
C LEU A 150 3.84 5.11 -18.99
N TRP A 151 4.22 4.32 -19.96
CA TRP A 151 5.40 3.46 -19.84
C TRP A 151 6.72 4.23 -19.76
N PRO A 152 6.96 5.29 -20.57
CA PRO A 152 8.11 6.16 -20.39
C PRO A 152 8.15 6.85 -19.01
N ALA A 153 6.98 7.23 -18.48
CA ALA A 153 6.89 7.81 -17.15
C ALA A 153 7.23 6.77 -16.04
N MET A 154 6.76 5.53 -16.19
CA MET A 154 7.07 4.46 -15.24
C MET A 154 8.56 4.08 -15.23
N ALA A 155 9.19 4.01 -16.40
CA ALA A 155 10.64 3.80 -16.48
C ALA A 155 11.41 4.92 -15.78
N LYS A 156 11.04 6.18 -16.04
CA LYS A 156 11.63 7.34 -15.34
C LYS A 156 11.36 7.32 -13.84
N PHE A 157 10.16 6.95 -13.42
CA PHE A 157 9.81 6.81 -12.00
C PHE A 157 10.74 5.81 -11.30
N SER A 158 10.87 4.61 -11.86
CA SER A 158 11.75 3.57 -11.29
C SER A 158 13.19 4.05 -11.11
N GLN A 159 13.74 4.78 -12.10
CA GLN A 159 15.06 5.37 -12.01
C GLN A 159 15.15 6.46 -10.92
N VAL A 160 14.15 7.37 -10.86
CA VAL A 160 14.12 8.49 -9.91
C VAL A 160 14.07 8.00 -8.46
N VAL A 161 13.25 6.97 -8.18
CA VAL A 161 13.07 6.48 -6.80
C VAL A 161 14.02 5.33 -6.43
N GLY A 162 14.83 4.85 -7.37
CA GLY A 162 15.80 3.77 -7.14
C GLY A 162 15.14 2.40 -6.96
N LEU A 163 14.01 2.16 -7.62
CA LEU A 163 13.37 0.84 -7.67
C LEU A 163 13.87 0.06 -8.90
N ALA A 164 13.98 -1.26 -8.75
CA ALA A 164 14.23 -2.13 -9.90
C ALA A 164 13.07 -2.01 -10.90
N GLU A 165 13.39 -2.01 -12.20
CA GLU A 165 12.35 -2.04 -13.23
C GLU A 165 11.48 -3.29 -13.05
N PRO A 166 10.15 -3.16 -13.22
CA PRO A 166 9.27 -4.31 -13.18
C PRO A 166 9.69 -5.32 -14.25
N SER A 167 10.00 -6.54 -13.84
CA SER A 167 10.24 -7.62 -14.79
C SER A 167 8.96 -7.88 -15.56
N ALA A 168 9.05 -7.99 -16.89
CA ALA A 168 7.90 -8.44 -17.69
C ALA A 168 7.45 -9.81 -17.14
N PRO A 169 6.14 -10.03 -16.92
CA PRO A 169 5.66 -11.33 -16.49
C PRO A 169 6.07 -12.40 -17.49
N SER A 170 6.59 -13.52 -16.98
CA SER A 170 6.91 -14.66 -17.83
C SER A 170 5.67 -15.10 -18.61
N PRO A 171 5.79 -15.44 -19.91
CA PRO A 171 4.67 -15.93 -20.70
C PRO A 171 4.14 -17.22 -20.02
N GLY A 172 2.91 -17.15 -19.50
CA GLY A 172 2.19 -18.30 -19.00
C GLY A 172 1.45 -19.01 -20.14
N PRO A 173 0.88 -20.19 -19.89
CA PRO A 173 0.21 -21.00 -20.92
C PRO A 173 -1.08 -20.38 -21.45
N ASP A 174 -1.68 -19.41 -20.75
CA ASP A 174 -2.94 -18.75 -21.14
C ASP A 174 -2.71 -17.30 -21.59
N ALA A 175 -2.67 -17.08 -22.90
CA ALA A 175 -2.46 -15.76 -23.50
C ALA A 175 -3.61 -14.77 -23.17
N ALA A 176 -4.84 -15.25 -23.01
CA ALA A 176 -6.00 -14.40 -22.70
C ALA A 176 -5.92 -13.91 -21.24
N ALA A 177 -5.55 -14.77 -20.29
CA ALA A 177 -5.36 -14.40 -18.90
C ALA A 177 -4.21 -13.39 -18.75
N ILE A 178 -3.10 -13.57 -19.48
CA ILE A 178 -1.98 -12.63 -19.49
C ILE A 178 -2.42 -11.27 -20.07
N ALA A 179 -3.17 -11.26 -21.15
CA ALA A 179 -3.67 -10.01 -21.77
C ALA A 179 -4.60 -9.26 -20.78
N ALA A 180 -5.51 -9.97 -20.12
CA ALA A 180 -6.41 -9.38 -19.11
C ALA A 180 -5.63 -8.82 -17.92
N MET A 181 -4.60 -9.53 -17.44
CA MET A 181 -3.75 -9.07 -16.36
C MET A 181 -2.97 -7.80 -16.74
N ARG A 182 -2.41 -7.75 -17.95
CA ARG A 182 -1.70 -6.56 -18.48
C ARG A 182 -2.64 -5.36 -18.62
N ALA A 183 -3.83 -5.56 -19.20
CA ALA A 183 -4.82 -4.49 -19.33
C ALA A 183 -5.24 -3.93 -17.96
N ARG A 184 -5.43 -4.80 -16.96
CA ARG A 184 -5.73 -4.38 -15.59
C ARG A 184 -4.57 -3.62 -14.95
N ALA A 185 -3.35 -4.10 -15.11
CA ALA A 185 -2.15 -3.43 -14.60
C ALA A 185 -1.98 -2.05 -15.24
N GLU A 186 -2.18 -1.92 -16.54
CA GLU A 186 -2.12 -0.65 -17.26
C GLU A 186 -3.22 0.31 -16.78
N GLY A 187 -4.46 -0.14 -16.66
CA GLY A 187 -5.56 0.66 -16.14
C GLY A 187 -5.30 1.15 -14.70
N ASN A 188 -4.80 0.27 -13.84
CA ASN A 188 -4.44 0.61 -12.48
C ASN A 188 -3.29 1.64 -12.42
N MET A 189 -2.24 1.46 -13.21
CA MET A 189 -1.12 2.41 -13.24
C MET A 189 -1.53 3.77 -13.81
N THR A 190 -2.43 3.79 -14.79
CA THR A 190 -3.01 5.02 -15.35
C THR A 190 -3.80 5.76 -14.26
N PHE A 191 -4.70 5.07 -13.57
CA PHE A 191 -5.48 5.64 -12.47
C PHE A 191 -4.56 6.20 -11.36
N TRP A 192 -3.57 5.42 -10.93
CA TRP A 192 -2.60 5.86 -9.94
C TRP A 192 -1.86 7.13 -10.39
N MET A 193 -1.38 7.16 -11.63
CA MET A 193 -0.64 8.30 -12.17
C MET A 193 -1.51 9.58 -12.22
N GLU A 194 -2.78 9.45 -12.56
CA GLU A 194 -3.69 10.57 -12.69
C GLU A 194 -4.20 11.09 -11.35
N HIS A 195 -4.53 10.20 -10.41
CA HIS A 195 -5.30 10.53 -9.20
C HIS A 195 -4.52 10.41 -7.88
N GLU A 196 -3.38 9.69 -7.83
CA GLU A 196 -2.65 9.45 -6.59
C GLU A 196 -1.19 9.91 -6.61
N PHE A 197 -0.55 9.84 -7.76
CA PHE A 197 0.89 10.04 -7.90
C PHE A 197 1.41 11.35 -7.28
N ARG A 198 0.62 12.42 -7.29
CA ARG A 198 0.97 13.72 -6.74
C ARG A 198 0.44 13.93 -5.33
N GLN A 199 -0.75 13.41 -5.01
CA GLN A 199 -1.47 13.63 -3.77
C GLN A 199 -0.88 12.82 -2.61
N TYR A 200 -0.61 11.53 -2.82
CA TYR A 200 -0.13 10.66 -1.75
C TYR A 200 1.27 11.01 -1.24
N PRO A 201 2.28 11.27 -2.09
CA PRO A 201 3.58 11.71 -1.60
C PRO A 201 3.53 13.06 -0.88
N ALA A 202 2.57 13.92 -1.21
CA ALA A 202 2.36 15.21 -0.55
C ALA A 202 1.61 15.12 0.79
N TYR A 203 1.26 13.91 1.25
CA TYR A 203 0.62 13.70 2.55
C TYR A 203 1.50 14.22 3.70
N HIS A 204 0.88 14.95 4.63
CA HIS A 204 1.51 15.44 5.85
C HIS A 204 0.86 14.75 7.05
N PRO A 205 1.58 13.83 7.73
CA PRO A 205 1.07 13.23 8.96
C PRO A 205 0.81 14.27 10.04
N ASP A 206 -0.27 14.10 10.79
CA ASP A 206 -0.43 14.77 12.08
C ASP A 206 0.48 14.06 13.09
N PHE A 207 1.69 14.62 13.30
CA PHE A 207 2.70 13.98 14.14
C PHE A 207 2.33 13.94 15.61
N ASP A 208 1.50 14.87 16.11
CA ASP A 208 1.05 14.86 17.50
C ASP A 208 0.04 13.73 17.73
N ALA A 209 -0.95 13.61 16.85
CA ALA A 209 -1.89 12.50 16.88
C ALA A 209 -1.18 11.14 16.66
N LEU A 210 -0.20 11.10 15.76
CA LEU A 210 0.59 9.90 15.49
C LEU A 210 1.46 9.49 16.69
N ALA A 211 2.03 10.45 17.42
CA ALA A 211 2.79 10.18 18.64
C ALA A 211 1.92 9.52 19.70
N ALA A 212 0.66 9.92 19.83
CA ALA A 212 -0.29 9.32 20.78
C ALA A 212 -0.59 7.83 20.47
N VAL A 213 -0.43 7.39 19.25
CA VAL A 213 -0.65 6.00 18.81
C VAL A 213 0.63 5.26 18.42
N SER A 214 1.81 5.84 18.72
CA SER A 214 3.12 5.29 18.32
C SER A 214 3.33 3.84 18.71
N GLY A 215 2.77 3.40 19.85
CA GLY A 215 2.82 2.01 20.31
C GLY A 215 2.15 1.00 19.36
N LYS A 216 1.25 1.45 18.49
CA LYS A 216 0.54 0.62 17.50
C LYS A 216 1.25 0.58 16.14
N VAL A 217 2.19 1.49 15.89
CA VAL A 217 2.84 1.66 14.58
C VAL A 217 4.16 0.92 14.53
N VAL A 218 4.32 0.09 13.51
CA VAL A 218 5.56 -0.62 13.17
C VAL A 218 6.07 -0.09 11.84
N PRO A 219 7.04 0.84 11.83
CA PRO A 219 7.72 1.26 10.61
C PRO A 219 8.45 0.08 9.98
N ALA A 220 8.30 -0.13 8.68
CA ALA A 220 8.81 -1.32 8.00
C ALA A 220 9.37 -1.01 6.61
N GLY A 221 10.38 -1.77 6.20
CA GLY A 221 10.94 -1.65 4.87
C GLY A 221 11.75 -2.86 4.44
N GLY A 222 12.00 -2.99 3.14
CA GLY A 222 12.73 -4.09 2.56
C GLY A 222 14.23 -3.97 2.74
N ARG A 223 14.90 -5.10 2.98
CA ARG A 223 16.37 -5.15 3.09
C ARG A 223 17.05 -4.62 1.83
N VAL A 224 16.57 -5.02 0.65
CA VAL A 224 17.14 -4.57 -0.63
C VAL A 224 16.94 -3.06 -0.81
N SER A 225 15.78 -2.52 -0.41
CA SER A 225 15.52 -1.06 -0.43
C SER A 225 16.49 -0.30 0.46
N ARG A 226 16.81 -0.84 1.65
CA ARG A 226 17.81 -0.28 2.56
C ARG A 226 19.21 -0.30 1.94
N GLU A 227 19.62 -1.44 1.41
CA GLU A 227 20.97 -1.65 0.84
C GLU A 227 21.21 -0.82 -0.42
N SER A 228 20.18 -0.62 -1.24
CA SER A 228 20.25 0.23 -2.45
C SER A 228 20.09 1.72 -2.16
N GLY A 229 19.64 2.10 -0.96
CA GLY A 229 19.33 3.49 -0.63
C GLY A 229 18.13 4.03 -1.39
N SER A 230 17.18 3.17 -1.80
CA SER A 230 16.01 3.59 -2.56
C SER A 230 15.14 4.59 -1.78
N MET A 231 14.50 5.52 -2.51
CA MET A 231 13.72 6.60 -1.89
C MET A 231 12.64 6.10 -0.93
N PRO A 232 11.84 5.05 -1.24
CA PRO A 232 10.78 4.62 -0.33
C PRO A 232 11.23 4.15 1.05
N PHE A 233 12.51 3.79 1.21
CA PHE A 233 13.06 3.39 2.51
C PHE A 233 13.41 4.60 3.41
N GLN A 234 13.75 5.74 2.84
CA GLN A 234 14.18 6.91 3.61
C GLN A 234 13.10 7.44 4.55
N PRO A 235 11.80 7.61 4.12
CA PRO A 235 10.73 8.01 5.02
C PRO A 235 10.49 7.03 6.18
N VAL A 236 10.79 5.74 5.99
CA VAL A 236 10.65 4.74 7.06
C VAL A 236 11.61 5.04 8.22
N VAL A 237 12.86 5.37 7.90
CA VAL A 237 13.88 5.70 8.92
C VAL A 237 13.48 6.96 9.68
N ALA A 238 13.05 8.00 8.95
CA ALA A 238 12.61 9.25 9.57
C ALA A 238 11.34 9.05 10.44
N LEU A 239 10.38 8.26 9.98
CA LEU A 239 9.18 7.90 10.74
C LEU A 239 9.55 7.13 12.01
N ALA A 240 10.41 6.13 11.91
CA ALA A 240 10.89 5.34 13.05
C ALA A 240 11.56 6.23 14.11
N GLY A 241 12.45 7.12 13.69
CA GLY A 241 13.11 8.07 14.58
C GLY A 241 12.13 9.01 15.30
N ARG A 242 11.11 9.53 14.60
CA ARG A 242 10.08 10.40 15.20
C ARG A 242 9.19 9.67 16.21
N LEU A 243 8.94 8.38 15.99
CA LEU A 243 8.08 7.56 16.86
C LEU A 243 8.85 6.86 17.99
N GLY A 244 10.18 6.98 18.02
CA GLY A 244 11.03 6.23 18.97
C GLY A 244 10.90 4.72 18.77
N ARG A 245 10.79 4.26 17.53
CA ARG A 245 10.60 2.85 17.15
C ARG A 245 11.75 2.37 16.28
N ASP A 246 11.98 1.07 16.28
CA ASP A 246 12.91 0.43 15.34
C ASP A 246 12.22 0.17 14.00
N VAL A 247 13.02 0.15 12.92
CA VAL A 247 12.55 -0.28 11.60
C VAL A 247 12.48 -1.80 11.55
N ALA A 248 11.33 -2.36 11.26
CA ALA A 248 11.16 -3.78 10.97
C ALA A 248 11.63 -4.07 9.54
N GLU A 249 12.74 -4.79 9.42
CA GLU A 249 13.28 -5.19 8.11
C GLU A 249 12.57 -6.43 7.59
N PHE A 250 12.20 -6.39 6.29
CA PHE A 250 11.55 -7.46 5.56
C PHE A 250 12.43 -8.00 4.42
N PRO A 251 12.23 -9.27 3.97
CA PRO A 251 12.93 -9.83 2.82
C PRO A 251 12.55 -9.09 1.53
N GLY A 252 13.51 -9.00 0.59
CA GLY A 252 13.33 -8.30 -0.69
C GLY A 252 13.41 -6.79 -0.57
N GLY A 253 12.82 -6.09 -1.53
CA GLY A 253 12.70 -4.64 -1.59
C GLY A 253 11.25 -4.18 -1.45
N HIS A 254 10.90 -3.10 -2.17
CA HIS A 254 9.58 -2.46 -2.12
C HIS A 254 8.40 -3.41 -2.34
N VAL A 255 8.58 -4.46 -3.13
CA VAL A 255 7.56 -5.49 -3.43
C VAL A 255 7.95 -6.87 -2.90
N GLY A 256 8.74 -6.92 -1.82
CA GLY A 256 9.25 -8.16 -1.21
C GLY A 256 8.16 -9.17 -0.86
N TYR A 257 6.96 -8.73 -0.51
CA TYR A 257 5.79 -9.58 -0.27
C TYR A 257 5.37 -10.44 -1.48
N GLY A 258 5.61 -9.95 -2.70
CA GLY A 258 5.35 -10.72 -3.92
C GLY A 258 6.53 -11.61 -4.34
N GLN A 259 7.76 -11.21 -4.00
CA GLN A 259 8.98 -11.92 -4.39
C GLN A 259 9.36 -13.04 -3.41
N HIS A 260 9.11 -12.84 -2.12
CA HIS A 260 9.49 -13.74 -1.01
C HIS A 260 8.31 -13.99 -0.05
N PRO A 261 7.15 -14.48 -0.54
CA PRO A 261 5.92 -14.51 0.26
C PRO A 261 6.04 -15.34 1.55
N ALA A 262 6.77 -16.45 1.53
CA ALA A 262 6.94 -17.31 2.70
C ALA A 262 7.77 -16.63 3.81
N GLU A 263 8.92 -16.07 3.47
CA GLU A 263 9.78 -15.36 4.42
C GLU A 263 9.11 -14.07 4.90
N PHE A 264 8.38 -13.38 4.01
CA PHE A 264 7.63 -12.18 4.34
C PHE A 264 6.50 -12.48 5.34
N ALA A 265 5.71 -13.53 5.12
CA ALA A 265 4.65 -13.98 6.03
C ALA A 265 5.23 -14.40 7.40
N ALA A 266 6.34 -15.13 7.42
CA ALA A 266 7.02 -15.54 8.64
C ALA A 266 7.53 -14.33 9.46
N ARG A 267 7.87 -13.22 8.79
CA ARG A 267 8.28 -11.97 9.46
C ARG A 267 7.07 -11.13 9.91
N LEU A 268 6.00 -11.10 9.10
CA LEU A 268 4.82 -10.26 9.34
C LEU A 268 3.96 -10.81 10.50
N GLY A 269 3.76 -12.12 10.56
CA GLY A 269 2.91 -12.78 11.57
C GLY A 269 3.23 -12.37 13.00
N PRO A 270 4.47 -12.54 13.48
CA PRO A 270 4.89 -12.14 14.83
C PRO A 270 4.69 -10.65 15.12
N LEU A 271 5.01 -9.76 14.17
CA LEU A 271 4.85 -8.31 14.33
C LEU A 271 3.39 -7.90 14.54
N LEU A 272 2.47 -8.64 13.95
CA LEU A 272 1.03 -8.43 14.09
C LEU A 272 0.42 -9.23 15.25
N GLY A 273 1.22 -10.00 16.00
CA GLY A 273 0.72 -10.89 17.04
C GLY A 273 -0.17 -12.02 16.50
N ALA A 274 0.07 -12.46 15.25
CA ALA A 274 -0.69 -13.53 14.62
C ALA A 274 -0.23 -14.94 15.05
N ASP A 275 0.79 -15.02 15.90
CA ASP A 275 1.35 -16.29 16.41
C ASP A 275 0.80 -16.72 17.78
N GLN A 276 -0.15 -15.94 18.35
CA GLN A 276 -0.79 -16.22 19.65
C GLN A 276 -2.17 -16.81 19.48
#